data_d0e7f9f104494a297c0044ac27170ac0
#
_entry.id   d0e7f9f104494a297c0044ac27170ac0
#
_cell.length_a   1.000
_cell.length_b   1.000
_cell.length_c   1.000
_cell.angle_alpha   90.00
_cell.angle_beta   90.00
_cell.angle_gamma   90.00
#
_symmetry.space_group_name_H-M   'P 1'
#
loop_
_entity.id
_entity.type
_entity.pdbx_description
1 polymer ?
#
loop_
_entity_poly.entity_id
_entity_poly.type
_entity_poly.pdbx_seq_one_letter_code
_entity_poly.pdbx_strand_id
1 'polypeptide(L)'
;MKGTLYNIGIAILALVATACQGQTKYELPAPLKDRPEVILQRKGYTTSYNSKTKTPNWVAWHLTDAHTRGRFQRKEEVFAEDEAVKTPRATNMDYYNSRYDRGHMCPAGDNKWDKQAMTESFLFTNICPQNHGLNKYEWNDVEMKCRDWARKYGAIDIVCGPIFDKSGVEQKTIGKNKVWVPTRFYKVILCRKGTPKAIGFIYRNEGKKQLIEDAVCTVDEVERLTGIDFFPALDDKTERIVEAKADLKVW
;
A
#
# COMPACT_ATOMS: atom_id res chain seq x y z
N MET A 1 42.20 -68.34 -15.77
CA MET A 1 41.21 -67.36 -16.18
C MET A 1 40.87 -66.50 -14.95
N LYS A 2 41.33 -65.24 -14.93
CA LYS A 2 41.12 -64.35 -13.82
C LYS A 2 39.95 -63.39 -14.18
N GLY A 3 38.84 -63.54 -13.49
CA GLY A 3 37.67 -62.60 -13.65
C GLY A 3 37.84 -61.35 -12.83
N THR A 4 37.80 -60.19 -13.51
CA THR A 4 37.89 -58.87 -12.91
C THR A 4 36.48 -58.41 -12.59
N LEU A 5 36.16 -58.17 -11.28
CA LEU A 5 34.92 -57.59 -10.82
C LEU A 5 35.02 -56.07 -10.91
N TYR A 6 34.18 -55.43 -11.70
CA TYR A 6 34.01 -53.97 -11.72
C TYR A 6 32.99 -53.55 -10.64
N ASN A 7 33.45 -52.81 -9.65
CA ASN A 7 32.60 -52.11 -8.69
C ASN A 7 32.04 -50.84 -9.35
N ILE A 8 30.74 -50.78 -9.60
CA ILE A 8 30.02 -49.55 -10.02
C ILE A 8 29.59 -48.82 -8.75
N GLY A 9 30.34 -47.77 -8.44
CA GLY A 9 29.96 -46.83 -7.36
C GLY A 9 28.83 -45.95 -7.84
N ILE A 10 27.63 -46.05 -7.24
CA ILE A 10 26.53 -45.14 -7.45
C ILE A 10 26.78 -43.91 -6.58
N ALA A 11 27.13 -42.77 -7.22
CA ALA A 11 27.20 -41.47 -6.53
C ALA A 11 25.77 -40.93 -6.40
N ILE A 12 25.25 -40.90 -5.18
CA ILE A 12 23.99 -40.24 -4.85
C ILE A 12 24.27 -38.75 -4.77
N LEU A 13 23.85 -38.00 -5.80
CA LEU A 13 23.90 -36.55 -5.79
C LEU A 13 22.73 -36.04 -4.94
N ALA A 14 23.01 -35.63 -3.68
CA ALA A 14 22.03 -34.97 -2.84
C ALA A 14 21.80 -33.57 -3.37
N LEU A 15 20.64 -33.32 -4.02
CA LEU A 15 20.17 -31.99 -4.36
C LEU A 15 19.80 -31.29 -3.05
N VAL A 16 20.66 -30.40 -2.55
CA VAL A 16 20.30 -29.46 -1.48
C VAL A 16 19.45 -28.37 -2.12
N ALA A 17 18.13 -28.52 -2.04
CA ALA A 17 17.22 -27.43 -2.34
C ALA A 17 17.38 -26.35 -1.25
N THR A 18 18.20 -25.33 -1.52
CA THR A 18 18.20 -24.08 -0.76
C THR A 18 16.85 -23.42 -0.98
N ALA A 19 15.91 -23.64 -0.06
CA ALA A 19 14.70 -22.83 0.01
C ALA A 19 15.16 -21.40 0.29
N CYS A 20 15.03 -20.53 -0.71
CA CYS A 20 15.15 -19.10 -0.54
C CYS A 20 13.98 -18.69 0.36
N GLN A 21 14.18 -18.60 1.67
CA GLN A 21 13.19 -18.07 2.60
C GLN A 21 13.04 -16.60 2.25
N GLY A 22 12.04 -16.27 1.43
CA GLY A 22 11.64 -14.91 1.16
C GLY A 22 11.34 -14.19 2.49
N GLN A 23 11.89 -12.99 2.66
CA GLN A 23 11.60 -12.18 3.85
C GLN A 23 10.09 -12.01 4.02
N THR A 24 9.56 -12.30 5.19
CA THR A 24 8.14 -12.12 5.52
C THR A 24 7.74 -10.66 5.29
N LYS A 25 6.73 -10.46 4.47
CA LYS A 25 6.20 -9.13 4.13
C LYS A 25 5.00 -8.84 5.02
N TYR A 26 5.24 -8.17 6.13
CA TYR A 26 4.21 -7.83 7.12
C TYR A 26 3.24 -6.75 6.62
N GLU A 27 3.64 -5.98 5.62
CA GLU A 27 2.80 -4.95 5.02
C GLU A 27 1.68 -5.48 4.12
N LEU A 28 1.73 -6.75 3.69
CA LEU A 28 0.76 -7.28 2.74
C LEU A 28 -0.51 -7.74 3.44
N PRO A 29 -1.69 -7.19 3.06
CA PRO A 29 -2.98 -7.71 3.50
C PRO A 29 -3.26 -9.13 2.98
N ALA A 30 -4.23 -9.80 3.59
CA ALA A 30 -4.75 -11.06 3.09
C ALA A 30 -5.38 -10.91 1.69
N PRO A 31 -5.36 -11.96 0.83
CA PRO A 31 -5.97 -11.91 -0.50
C PRO A 31 -7.47 -11.61 -0.46
N LEU A 32 -7.93 -10.71 -1.33
CA LEU A 32 -9.35 -10.33 -1.44
C LEU A 32 -10.11 -11.37 -2.26
N LYS A 33 -11.33 -11.71 -1.81
CA LYS A 33 -12.19 -12.71 -2.49
C LYS A 33 -13.52 -12.13 -2.98
N ASP A 34 -13.89 -10.93 -2.53
CA ASP A 34 -15.19 -10.30 -2.73
C ASP A 34 -15.21 -9.25 -3.85
N ARG A 35 -14.06 -8.94 -4.41
CA ARG A 35 -13.89 -7.88 -5.42
C ARG A 35 -12.73 -8.18 -6.39
N PRO A 36 -12.67 -7.52 -7.57
CA PRO A 36 -11.55 -7.67 -8.50
C PRO A 36 -10.24 -7.30 -7.82
N GLU A 37 -9.22 -8.15 -8.01
CA GLU A 37 -7.89 -7.96 -7.47
C GLU A 37 -6.82 -8.35 -8.49
N VAL A 38 -5.94 -7.41 -8.81
CA VAL A 38 -4.71 -7.65 -9.57
C VAL A 38 -3.53 -7.17 -8.73
N ILE A 39 -2.71 -8.09 -8.27
CA ILE A 39 -1.52 -7.76 -7.48
C ILE A 39 -0.39 -7.32 -8.39
N LEU A 40 0.10 -6.11 -8.19
CA LEU A 40 1.22 -5.53 -8.93
C LEU A 40 2.34 -5.19 -7.93
N GLN A 41 3.44 -5.91 -8.06
CA GLN A 41 4.65 -5.63 -7.28
C GLN A 41 5.46 -4.55 -7.99
N ARG A 42 5.75 -3.47 -7.27
CA ARG A 42 6.57 -2.34 -7.72
C ARG A 42 7.86 -2.27 -6.90
N LYS A 43 8.80 -1.47 -7.34
CA LYS A 43 10.08 -1.31 -6.65
C LYS A 43 9.92 -0.81 -5.22
N GLY A 44 9.02 0.15 -5.01
CA GLY A 44 8.79 0.82 -3.72
C GLY A 44 7.52 0.40 -2.98
N TYR A 45 6.63 -0.37 -3.60
CA TYR A 45 5.34 -0.77 -3.00
C TYR A 45 4.72 -1.98 -3.72
N THR A 46 3.69 -2.54 -3.12
CA THR A 46 2.78 -3.50 -3.77
C THR A 46 1.39 -2.88 -3.80
N THR A 47 0.66 -3.01 -4.91
CA THR A 47 -0.73 -2.57 -5.01
C THR A 47 -1.66 -3.72 -5.39
N SER A 48 -2.82 -3.77 -4.77
CA SER A 48 -3.98 -4.55 -5.21
C SER A 48 -4.86 -3.63 -6.06
N TYR A 49 -4.83 -3.80 -7.37
CA TYR A 49 -5.61 -2.97 -8.29
C TYR A 49 -6.99 -3.55 -8.55
N ASN A 50 -8.00 -2.67 -8.60
CA ASN A 50 -9.38 -3.02 -8.90
C ASN A 50 -9.78 -2.49 -10.27
N SER A 51 -9.98 -3.39 -11.24
CA SER A 51 -10.37 -3.05 -12.60
C SER A 51 -11.77 -2.46 -12.72
N LYS A 52 -12.68 -2.68 -11.75
CA LYS A 52 -14.02 -2.10 -11.71
C LYS A 52 -13.97 -0.63 -11.33
N THR A 53 -13.28 -0.30 -10.26
CA THR A 53 -13.16 1.08 -9.74
C THR A 53 -12.09 1.90 -10.47
N LYS A 54 -11.12 1.22 -11.10
CA LYS A 54 -9.90 1.78 -11.74
C LYS A 54 -9.01 2.55 -10.76
N THR A 55 -9.00 2.08 -9.53
CA THR A 55 -8.20 2.54 -8.40
C THR A 55 -7.63 1.34 -7.66
N PRO A 56 -6.64 1.50 -6.78
CA PRO A 56 -6.24 0.40 -5.89
C PRO A 56 -7.36 0.02 -4.93
N ASN A 57 -7.43 -1.25 -4.52
CA ASN A 57 -8.10 -1.67 -3.29
C ASN A 57 -7.27 -1.25 -2.09
N TRP A 58 -5.96 -1.50 -2.18
CA TRP A 58 -4.94 -1.10 -1.22
C TRP A 58 -3.58 -0.93 -1.92
N VAL A 59 -2.72 -0.13 -1.28
CA VAL A 59 -1.30 -0.01 -1.60
C VAL A 59 -0.52 -0.20 -0.31
N ALA A 60 0.48 -1.07 -0.33
CA ALA A 60 1.25 -1.49 0.83
C ALA A 60 2.76 -1.34 0.61
N TRP A 61 3.48 -0.86 1.64
CA TRP A 61 4.94 -0.74 1.58
C TRP A 61 5.60 -0.78 2.96
N HIS A 62 6.81 -1.28 2.96
CA HIS A 62 7.71 -1.24 4.10
C HIS A 62 8.55 0.04 4.04
N LEU A 63 8.25 1.03 4.88
CA LEU A 63 8.95 2.31 4.92
C LEU A 63 10.09 2.26 5.92
N THR A 64 11.33 2.39 5.45
CA THR A 64 12.53 2.49 6.30
C THR A 64 13.01 3.94 6.41
N ASP A 65 13.86 4.25 7.40
CA ASP A 65 14.56 5.53 7.47
C ASP A 65 15.30 5.83 6.16
N ALA A 66 15.99 4.84 5.57
CA ALA A 66 16.71 4.99 4.31
C ALA A 66 15.79 5.41 3.15
N HIS A 67 14.56 4.88 3.07
CA HIS A 67 13.59 5.23 2.03
C HIS A 67 13.14 6.69 2.09
N THR A 68 13.18 7.32 3.27
CA THR A 68 12.81 8.74 3.45
C THR A 68 13.89 9.70 2.95
N ARG A 69 15.07 9.18 2.62
CA ARG A 69 16.24 9.93 2.18
C ARG A 69 16.57 9.56 0.74
N GLY A 70 17.07 10.51 -0.05
CA GLY A 70 17.49 10.23 -1.42
C GLY A 70 17.44 11.46 -2.31
N ARG A 71 17.96 11.30 -3.52
CA ARG A 71 18.17 12.42 -4.47
C ARG A 71 17.08 12.56 -5.52
N PHE A 72 16.26 11.53 -5.73
CA PHE A 72 15.25 11.56 -6.79
C PHE A 72 14.07 12.46 -6.39
N GLN A 73 13.61 13.28 -7.33
CA GLN A 73 12.66 14.36 -7.06
C GLN A 73 11.39 14.17 -7.90
N ARG A 74 10.22 14.37 -7.26
CA ARG A 74 8.93 14.29 -7.93
C ARG A 74 8.75 15.26 -9.11
N LYS A 75 9.45 16.39 -9.13
CA LYS A 75 9.36 17.39 -10.20
C LYS A 75 9.85 16.87 -11.56
N GLU A 76 10.57 15.76 -11.58
CA GLU A 76 11.10 15.11 -12.77
C GLU A 76 10.15 14.05 -13.33
N GLU A 77 9.03 13.79 -12.63
CA GLU A 77 8.12 12.71 -12.94
C GLU A 77 6.80 13.21 -13.51
N VAL A 78 6.18 12.37 -14.32
CA VAL A 78 4.85 12.59 -14.90
C VAL A 78 3.94 11.43 -14.57
N PHE A 79 2.66 11.72 -14.35
CA PHE A 79 1.66 10.68 -14.18
C PHE A 79 1.48 9.88 -15.46
N ALA A 80 1.48 8.56 -15.34
CA ALA A 80 1.43 7.64 -16.47
C ALA A 80 0.39 6.53 -16.26
N GLU A 81 -0.16 6.05 -17.39
CA GLU A 81 -0.96 4.84 -17.41
C GLU A 81 -0.09 3.64 -17.00
N ASP A 82 -0.70 2.69 -16.31
CA ASP A 82 -0.03 1.44 -15.98
C ASP A 82 -0.40 0.38 -17.00
N GLU A 83 0.54 0.03 -17.86
CA GLU A 83 0.33 -0.97 -18.92
C GLU A 83 0.19 -2.40 -18.40
N ALA A 84 0.54 -2.63 -17.14
CA ALA A 84 0.34 -3.94 -16.50
C ALA A 84 -1.15 -4.28 -16.25
N VAL A 85 -2.06 -3.29 -16.39
CA VAL A 85 -3.50 -3.51 -16.26
C VAL A 85 -4.22 -3.24 -17.57
N LYS A 86 -5.29 -4.03 -17.81
CA LYS A 86 -6.09 -3.94 -19.05
C LYS A 86 -6.86 -2.63 -19.14
N THR A 87 -7.11 -2.17 -20.35
CA THR A 87 -8.06 -1.08 -20.66
C THR A 87 -9.51 -1.56 -20.49
N PRO A 88 -10.46 -0.65 -20.12
CA PRO A 88 -10.23 0.75 -19.77
C PRO A 88 -9.59 0.90 -18.38
N ARG A 89 -8.57 1.74 -18.29
CA ARG A 89 -7.83 2.07 -17.06
C ARG A 89 -7.80 3.59 -16.87
N ALA A 90 -7.40 4.07 -15.69
CA ALA A 90 -7.29 5.49 -15.42
C ALA A 90 -6.18 6.16 -16.25
N THR A 91 -6.45 7.35 -16.74
CA THR A 91 -5.56 8.16 -17.58
C THR A 91 -5.49 9.61 -17.08
N ASN A 92 -4.53 10.39 -17.55
CA ASN A 92 -4.45 11.83 -17.26
C ASN A 92 -5.74 12.58 -17.65
N MET A 93 -6.37 12.16 -18.77
CA MET A 93 -7.58 12.81 -19.27
C MET A 93 -8.80 12.61 -18.37
N ASP A 94 -8.84 11.54 -17.58
CA ASP A 94 -9.93 11.33 -16.61
C ASP A 94 -9.88 12.35 -15.46
N TYR A 95 -8.69 12.84 -15.13
CA TYR A 95 -8.49 13.84 -14.08
C TYR A 95 -8.56 15.28 -14.59
N TYR A 96 -8.44 15.50 -15.90
CA TYR A 96 -8.52 16.84 -16.50
C TYR A 96 -9.89 17.47 -16.23
N ASN A 97 -9.91 18.67 -15.65
CA ASN A 97 -11.13 19.39 -15.23
C ASN A 97 -12.07 18.61 -14.29
N SER A 98 -11.61 17.55 -13.63
CA SER A 98 -12.43 16.74 -12.73
C SER A 98 -12.71 17.39 -11.38
N ARG A 99 -11.97 18.44 -10.99
CA ARG A 99 -11.91 19.06 -9.65
C ARG A 99 -11.27 18.16 -8.57
N TYR A 100 -10.64 17.05 -8.98
CA TYR A 100 -9.89 16.18 -8.08
C TYR A 100 -8.42 16.16 -8.47
N ASP A 101 -7.58 16.09 -7.44
CA ASP A 101 -6.16 15.87 -7.60
C ASP A 101 -5.88 14.40 -7.93
N ARG A 102 -4.72 14.14 -8.49
CA ARG A 102 -4.12 12.82 -8.61
C ARG A 102 -3.47 12.49 -7.27
N GLY A 103 -4.25 11.98 -6.33
CA GLY A 103 -3.81 11.66 -4.97
C GLY A 103 -3.02 10.36 -4.92
N HIS A 104 -1.78 10.41 -4.44
CA HIS A 104 -0.96 9.22 -4.25
C HIS A 104 -1.43 8.40 -3.06
N MET A 105 -1.36 7.07 -3.20
CA MET A 105 -1.47 6.16 -2.06
C MET A 105 -0.09 5.93 -1.44
N CYS A 106 0.86 5.32 -2.14
CA CYS A 106 2.27 5.35 -1.75
C CYS A 106 2.91 6.65 -2.27
N PRO A 107 3.35 7.57 -1.39
CA PRO A 107 3.77 8.90 -1.82
C PRO A 107 5.15 8.92 -2.48
N ALA A 108 5.37 9.85 -3.40
CA ALA A 108 6.68 10.11 -4.00
C ALA A 108 7.76 10.40 -2.92
N GLY A 109 7.36 11.01 -1.79
CA GLY A 109 8.25 11.30 -0.67
C GLY A 109 8.90 10.08 -0.03
N ASP A 110 8.28 8.90 -0.14
CA ASP A 110 8.76 7.64 0.40
C ASP A 110 9.59 6.83 -0.62
N ASN A 111 9.74 7.37 -1.84
CA ASN A 111 10.42 6.72 -2.98
C ASN A 111 11.65 7.48 -3.50
N LYS A 112 12.20 8.42 -2.71
CA LYS A 112 13.35 9.23 -3.12
C LYS A 112 14.67 8.46 -3.25
N TRP A 113 14.73 7.26 -2.72
CA TRP A 113 15.93 6.42 -2.64
C TRP A 113 16.28 5.71 -3.95
N ASP A 114 15.31 5.50 -4.83
CA ASP A 114 15.48 4.76 -6.08
C ASP A 114 14.70 5.44 -7.22
N LYS A 115 15.30 5.53 -8.41
CA LYS A 115 14.67 6.20 -9.57
C LYS A 115 13.43 5.46 -10.06
N GLN A 116 13.50 4.14 -10.13
CA GLN A 116 12.36 3.32 -10.56
C GLN A 116 11.22 3.40 -9.55
N ALA A 117 11.51 3.31 -8.24
CA ALA A 117 10.50 3.47 -7.19
C ALA A 117 9.81 4.84 -7.29
N MET A 118 10.57 5.91 -7.54
CA MET A 118 10.03 7.25 -7.75
C MET A 118 9.10 7.27 -8.97
N THR A 119 9.55 6.81 -10.13
CA THR A 119 8.77 6.82 -11.38
C THR A 119 7.50 5.96 -11.24
N GLU A 120 7.60 4.77 -10.66
CA GLU A 120 6.45 3.86 -10.47
C GLU A 120 5.40 4.44 -9.52
N SER A 121 5.79 5.33 -8.57
CA SER A 121 4.81 5.97 -7.67
C SER A 121 3.80 6.87 -8.41
N PHE A 122 4.10 7.29 -9.65
CA PHE A 122 3.24 8.09 -10.52
C PHE A 122 2.34 7.28 -11.47
N LEU A 123 2.36 5.95 -11.40
CA LEU A 123 1.44 5.10 -12.14
C LEU A 123 0.01 5.23 -11.59
N PHE A 124 -0.99 5.31 -12.49
CA PHE A 124 -2.40 5.46 -12.08
C PHE A 124 -2.92 4.32 -11.22
N THR A 125 -2.27 3.16 -11.17
CA THR A 125 -2.58 2.07 -10.24
C THR A 125 -2.22 2.38 -8.78
N ASN A 126 -1.52 3.48 -8.53
CA ASN A 126 -1.20 4.04 -7.19
C ASN A 126 -2.00 5.32 -6.88
N ILE A 127 -2.91 5.74 -7.76
CA ILE A 127 -3.54 7.06 -7.72
C ILE A 127 -5.05 6.96 -7.54
N CYS A 128 -5.61 7.83 -6.71
CA CYS A 128 -7.06 8.00 -6.54
C CYS A 128 -7.49 9.45 -6.76
N PRO A 129 -8.75 9.69 -7.22
CA PRO A 129 -9.34 11.03 -7.21
C PRO A 129 -9.46 11.55 -5.78
N GLN A 130 -8.65 12.54 -5.41
CA GLN A 130 -8.57 13.07 -4.06
C GLN A 130 -8.91 14.56 -4.03
N ASN A 131 -9.66 15.00 -3.03
CA ASN A 131 -9.96 16.42 -2.84
C ASN A 131 -8.66 17.20 -2.63
N HIS A 132 -8.55 18.37 -3.26
CA HIS A 132 -7.33 19.19 -3.20
C HIS A 132 -6.92 19.57 -1.77
N GLY A 133 -7.89 19.97 -0.92
CA GLY A 133 -7.62 20.31 0.47
C GLY A 133 -7.04 19.13 1.23
N LEU A 134 -7.73 17.97 1.19
CA LEU A 134 -7.26 16.76 1.83
C LEU A 134 -5.85 16.37 1.32
N ASN A 135 -5.65 16.29 0.00
CA ASN A 135 -4.39 15.87 -0.61
C ASN A 135 -3.21 16.78 -0.19
N LYS A 136 -3.45 18.09 -0.17
CA LYS A 136 -2.41 19.10 0.10
C LYS A 136 -2.05 19.22 1.58
N TYR A 137 -3.02 19.03 2.47
CA TYR A 137 -2.88 19.30 3.91
C TYR A 137 -2.92 17.99 4.72
N GLU A 138 -4.07 17.52 5.10
CA GLU A 138 -4.21 16.46 6.13
C GLU A 138 -3.61 15.11 5.69
N TRP A 139 -3.75 14.75 4.41
CA TRP A 139 -3.13 13.51 3.89
C TRP A 139 -1.61 13.63 3.86
N ASN A 140 -1.09 14.79 3.43
CA ASN A 140 0.35 15.06 3.47
C ASN A 140 0.89 15.11 4.91
N ASP A 141 0.12 15.62 5.87
CA ASP A 141 0.54 15.67 7.29
C ASP A 141 0.72 14.26 7.86
N VAL A 142 -0.22 13.33 7.60
CA VAL A 142 -0.04 11.94 8.04
C VAL A 142 1.09 11.24 7.30
N GLU A 143 1.36 11.55 6.04
CA GLU A 143 2.54 11.05 5.32
C GLU A 143 3.85 11.56 5.94
N MET A 144 3.92 12.82 6.33
CA MET A 144 5.07 13.37 7.07
C MET A 144 5.27 12.65 8.40
N LYS A 145 4.21 12.41 9.16
CA LYS A 145 4.23 11.62 10.40
C LYS A 145 4.76 10.20 10.17
N CYS A 146 4.31 9.51 9.12
CA CYS A 146 4.84 8.19 8.78
C CYS A 146 6.36 8.21 8.56
N ARG A 147 6.86 9.21 7.83
CA ARG A 147 8.32 9.36 7.64
C ARG A 147 9.07 9.64 8.94
N ASP A 148 8.50 10.45 9.85
CA ASP A 148 9.09 10.69 11.17
C ASP A 148 9.11 9.41 12.02
N TRP A 149 8.04 8.62 11.98
CA TRP A 149 7.99 7.33 12.68
C TRP A 149 8.98 6.31 12.07
N ALA A 150 9.11 6.26 10.75
CA ALA A 150 10.12 5.41 10.11
C ALA A 150 11.53 5.77 10.55
N ARG A 151 11.85 7.07 10.69
CA ARG A 151 13.12 7.54 11.23
C ARG A 151 13.29 7.20 12.71
N LYS A 152 12.25 7.40 13.52
CA LYS A 152 12.27 7.14 14.97
C LYS A 152 12.44 5.65 15.29
N TYR A 153 11.77 4.77 14.54
CA TYR A 153 11.74 3.33 14.83
C TYR A 153 12.62 2.50 13.88
N GLY A 154 13.23 3.14 12.88
CA GLY A 154 14.02 2.47 11.84
C GLY A 154 13.20 2.00 10.65
N ALA A 155 11.99 1.48 10.89
CA ALA A 155 11.03 1.08 9.87
C ALA A 155 9.61 0.98 10.42
N ILE A 156 8.62 1.12 9.51
CA ILE A 156 7.19 0.83 9.73
C ILE A 156 6.60 0.17 8.49
N ASP A 157 5.54 -0.60 8.68
CA ASP A 157 4.77 -1.22 7.61
C ASP A 157 3.47 -0.41 7.42
N ILE A 158 3.12 -0.03 6.19
CA ILE A 158 2.00 0.86 5.89
C ILE A 158 1.11 0.22 4.82
N VAL A 159 -0.20 0.30 5.04
CA VAL A 159 -1.21 0.02 4.00
C VAL A 159 -2.18 1.17 3.94
N CYS A 160 -2.52 1.63 2.74
CA CYS A 160 -3.56 2.64 2.59
C CYS A 160 -4.39 2.41 1.33
N GLY A 161 -5.55 3.03 1.28
CA GLY A 161 -6.44 2.89 0.13
C GLY A 161 -7.72 3.70 0.24
N PRO A 162 -8.56 3.62 -0.80
CA PRO A 162 -9.85 4.28 -0.84
C PRO A 162 -10.92 3.50 -0.07
N ILE A 163 -11.92 4.22 0.43
CA ILE A 163 -13.19 3.68 0.89
C ILE A 163 -14.30 4.26 0.01
N PHE A 164 -15.15 3.40 -0.52
CA PHE A 164 -16.31 3.76 -1.33
C PHE A 164 -17.59 3.58 -0.52
N ASP A 165 -18.69 4.21 -0.97
CA ASP A 165 -20.00 3.98 -0.39
C ASP A 165 -20.45 2.53 -0.60
N LYS A 166 -21.36 2.09 0.28
CA LYS A 166 -21.89 0.72 0.23
C LYS A 166 -22.59 0.43 -1.10
N SER A 167 -22.66 -0.85 -1.42
CA SER A 167 -23.44 -1.35 -2.57
C SER A 167 -24.86 -0.77 -2.60
N GLY A 168 -25.34 -0.38 -3.78
CA GLY A 168 -26.68 0.20 -3.98
C GLY A 168 -26.70 1.74 -4.01
N VAL A 169 -25.60 2.40 -3.67
CA VAL A 169 -25.44 3.86 -3.86
C VAL A 169 -24.74 4.12 -5.19
N GLU A 170 -25.25 5.06 -5.97
CA GLU A 170 -24.59 5.48 -7.22
C GLU A 170 -23.22 6.08 -6.90
N GLN A 171 -22.19 5.47 -7.46
CA GLN A 171 -20.82 5.90 -7.22
C GLN A 171 -20.46 7.09 -8.12
N LYS A 172 -19.97 8.15 -7.51
CA LYS A 172 -19.39 9.27 -8.26
C LYS A 172 -18.18 8.81 -9.04
N THR A 173 -18.08 9.21 -10.30
CA THR A 173 -16.96 8.87 -11.18
C THR A 173 -16.42 10.12 -11.88
N ILE A 174 -15.16 10.05 -12.34
CA ILE A 174 -14.54 11.06 -13.19
C ILE A 174 -14.11 10.48 -14.53
N GLY A 175 -14.04 11.34 -15.53
CA GLY A 175 -13.51 11.05 -16.85
C GLY A 175 -14.30 10.03 -17.68
N LYS A 176 -13.79 9.81 -18.89
CA LYS A 176 -14.39 8.85 -19.85
C LYS A 176 -14.34 7.41 -19.36
N ASN A 177 -13.27 7.08 -18.64
CA ASN A 177 -13.05 5.72 -18.14
C ASN A 177 -13.82 5.42 -16.84
N LYS A 178 -14.61 6.37 -16.32
CA LYS A 178 -15.43 6.17 -15.12
C LYS A 178 -14.59 5.73 -13.91
N VAL A 179 -13.51 6.46 -13.62
CA VAL A 179 -12.70 6.24 -12.42
C VAL A 179 -13.52 6.61 -11.18
N TRP A 180 -13.68 5.70 -10.23
CA TRP A 180 -14.50 5.93 -9.05
C TRP A 180 -13.86 6.95 -8.11
N VAL A 181 -14.69 7.84 -7.55
CA VAL A 181 -14.27 8.83 -6.56
C VAL A 181 -14.52 8.28 -5.16
N PRO A 182 -13.50 8.06 -4.35
CA PRO A 182 -13.68 7.60 -2.98
C PRO A 182 -14.42 8.62 -2.14
N THR A 183 -15.21 8.15 -1.17
CA THR A 183 -15.83 9.02 -0.15
C THR A 183 -14.90 9.26 1.03
N ARG A 184 -13.98 8.31 1.30
CA ARG A 184 -12.97 8.37 2.37
C ARG A 184 -11.69 7.68 1.91
N PHE A 185 -10.63 7.93 2.68
CA PHE A 185 -9.37 7.21 2.58
C PHE A 185 -8.98 6.67 3.95
N TYR A 186 -8.35 5.51 3.96
CA TYR A 186 -7.74 4.94 5.16
C TYR A 186 -6.23 4.83 5.01
N LYS A 187 -5.54 4.80 6.15
CA LYS A 187 -4.14 4.43 6.28
C LYS A 187 -3.96 3.65 7.58
N VAL A 188 -3.44 2.43 7.50
CA VAL A 188 -3.08 1.62 8.67
C VAL A 188 -1.56 1.45 8.71
N ILE A 189 -1.01 1.49 9.91
CA ILE A 189 0.43 1.53 10.15
C ILE A 189 0.76 0.55 11.26
N LEU A 190 1.75 -0.32 11.01
CA LEU A 190 2.31 -1.25 11.97
C LEU A 190 3.77 -0.88 12.29
N CYS A 191 4.11 -0.78 13.56
CA CYS A 191 5.48 -0.69 14.04
C CYS A 191 5.81 -1.96 14.84
N ARG A 192 6.82 -2.70 14.37
CA ARG A 192 7.28 -3.94 15.01
C ARG A 192 8.51 -3.74 15.93
N LYS A 193 9.04 -2.52 15.99
CA LYS A 193 10.20 -2.19 16.83
C LYS A 193 9.80 -2.08 18.31
N GLY A 194 10.45 -2.84 19.17
CA GLY A 194 10.10 -2.91 20.60
C GLY A 194 8.80 -3.66 20.82
N THR A 195 7.88 -3.10 21.61
CA THR A 195 6.52 -3.63 21.75
C THR A 195 5.74 -3.31 20.48
N PRO A 196 5.24 -4.31 19.72
CA PRO A 196 4.47 -4.09 18.53
C PRO A 196 3.24 -3.21 18.81
N LYS A 197 2.92 -2.33 17.84
CA LYS A 197 1.75 -1.45 17.92
C LYS A 197 1.26 -1.12 16.50
N ALA A 198 -0.04 -0.89 16.38
CA ALA A 198 -0.65 -0.43 15.15
C ALA A 198 -1.55 0.79 15.38
N ILE A 199 -1.88 1.50 14.32
CA ILE A 199 -2.78 2.64 14.34
C ILE A 199 -3.44 2.79 12.97
N GLY A 200 -4.72 3.13 12.96
CA GLY A 200 -5.48 3.47 11.77
C GLY A 200 -5.81 4.96 11.69
N PHE A 201 -6.02 5.43 10.47
CA PHE A 201 -6.53 6.77 10.17
C PHE A 201 -7.59 6.67 9.09
N ILE A 202 -8.69 7.41 9.26
CA ILE A 202 -9.76 7.55 8.25
C ILE A 202 -10.03 9.03 8.03
N TYR A 203 -9.85 9.48 6.79
CA TYR A 203 -10.15 10.84 6.35
C TYR A 203 -11.28 10.86 5.34
N ARG A 204 -12.23 11.80 5.47
CA ARG A 204 -13.22 12.07 4.44
C ARG A 204 -12.58 12.75 3.24
N ASN A 205 -12.99 12.38 2.03
CA ASN A 205 -12.50 12.96 0.78
C ASN A 205 -13.15 14.34 0.51
N GLU A 206 -12.93 15.28 1.42
CA GLU A 206 -13.49 16.63 1.37
C GLU A 206 -12.45 17.69 1.75
N GLY A 207 -12.73 18.96 1.41
CA GLY A 207 -11.81 20.08 1.68
C GLY A 207 -11.95 20.73 3.06
N LYS A 208 -12.77 20.17 3.96
CA LYS A 208 -12.88 20.66 5.34
C LYS A 208 -11.70 20.15 6.14
N LYS A 209 -11.16 21.00 7.02
CA LYS A 209 -10.10 20.65 7.94
C LYS A 209 -10.51 19.45 8.81
N GLN A 210 -9.64 18.47 8.92
CA GLN A 210 -9.82 17.27 9.73
C GLN A 210 -8.57 17.08 10.59
N LEU A 211 -8.70 17.25 11.90
CA LEU A 211 -7.54 17.07 12.78
C LEU A 211 -7.07 15.61 12.74
N ILE A 212 -5.78 15.41 12.90
CA ILE A 212 -5.21 14.05 12.88
C ILE A 212 -5.76 13.20 14.04
N GLU A 213 -6.03 13.84 15.19
CA GLU A 213 -6.61 13.21 16.37
C GLU A 213 -8.03 12.68 16.10
N ASP A 214 -8.82 13.42 15.29
CA ASP A 214 -10.18 13.02 14.91
C ASP A 214 -10.21 11.93 13.85
N ALA A 215 -9.10 11.77 13.12
CA ALA A 215 -8.94 10.73 12.09
C ALA A 215 -8.44 9.39 12.64
N VAL A 216 -7.92 9.37 13.87
CA VAL A 216 -7.39 8.15 14.51
C VAL A 216 -8.50 7.13 14.74
N CYS A 217 -8.23 5.88 14.39
CA CYS A 217 -9.10 4.73 14.65
C CYS A 217 -8.26 3.46 14.85
N THR A 218 -8.89 2.38 15.23
CA THR A 218 -8.26 1.06 15.33
C THR A 218 -8.10 0.44 13.94
N VAL A 219 -7.19 -0.51 13.78
CA VAL A 219 -7.08 -1.31 12.55
C VAL A 219 -8.36 -2.12 12.37
N ASP A 220 -8.90 -2.75 13.41
CA ASP A 220 -10.19 -3.47 13.42
C ASP A 220 -11.34 -2.62 12.83
N GLU A 221 -11.35 -1.30 13.10
CA GLU A 221 -12.37 -0.43 12.52
C GLU A 221 -12.18 -0.26 11.02
N VAL A 222 -10.94 -0.12 10.54
CA VAL A 222 -10.65 -0.05 9.11
C VAL A 222 -11.02 -1.36 8.43
N GLU A 223 -10.71 -2.51 9.02
CA GLU A 223 -11.09 -3.84 8.53
C GLU A 223 -12.60 -4.00 8.38
N ARG A 224 -13.33 -3.66 9.43
CA ARG A 224 -14.81 -3.69 9.42
C ARG A 224 -15.43 -2.83 8.31
N LEU A 225 -14.78 -1.71 7.95
CA LEU A 225 -15.24 -0.81 6.90
C LEU A 225 -14.85 -1.25 5.50
N THR A 226 -13.68 -1.88 5.36
CA THR A 226 -13.09 -2.23 4.06
C THR A 226 -13.27 -3.68 3.68
N GLY A 227 -13.43 -4.58 4.67
CA GLY A 227 -13.38 -6.02 4.49
C GLY A 227 -11.98 -6.53 4.12
N ILE A 228 -10.95 -5.75 4.41
CA ILE A 228 -9.54 -6.10 4.20
C ILE A 228 -8.98 -6.54 5.55
N ASP A 229 -8.33 -7.69 5.58
CA ASP A 229 -7.60 -8.23 6.72
C ASP A 229 -6.15 -7.76 6.60
N PHE A 230 -5.72 -6.92 7.56
CA PHE A 230 -4.39 -6.30 7.55
C PHE A 230 -3.42 -7.08 8.44
N PHE A 231 -2.15 -7.07 8.06
CA PHE A 231 -1.04 -7.66 8.83
C PHE A 231 -1.15 -9.15 9.18
N PRO A 232 -1.77 -10.01 8.35
CA PRO A 232 -2.01 -11.43 8.63
C PRO A 232 -0.72 -12.25 8.80
N ALA A 233 0.45 -11.65 8.63
CA ALA A 233 1.74 -12.26 8.88
C ALA A 233 2.18 -12.17 10.35
N LEU A 234 1.46 -11.43 11.18
CA LEU A 234 1.64 -11.45 12.63
C LEU A 234 1.11 -12.78 13.19
N ASP A 235 1.56 -13.15 14.40
CA ASP A 235 0.88 -14.21 15.14
C ASP A 235 -0.48 -13.70 15.66
N ASP A 236 -1.49 -14.55 15.65
CA ASP A 236 -2.90 -14.22 15.99
C ASP A 236 -3.07 -13.44 17.31
N LYS A 237 -2.17 -13.70 18.31
CA LYS A 237 -2.23 -13.02 19.59
C LYS A 237 -1.73 -11.59 19.48
N THR A 238 -0.63 -11.38 18.79
CA THR A 238 -0.04 -10.05 18.58
C THR A 238 -0.97 -9.22 17.69
N GLU A 239 -1.43 -9.76 16.59
CA GLU A 239 -2.36 -9.14 15.64
C GLU A 239 -3.59 -8.59 16.38
N ARG A 240 -4.34 -9.44 17.06
CA ARG A 240 -5.52 -9.07 17.86
C ARG A 240 -5.26 -7.97 18.88
N ILE A 241 -4.07 -7.94 19.51
CA ILE A 241 -3.74 -6.93 20.53
C ILE A 241 -3.44 -5.58 19.89
N VAL A 242 -2.71 -5.55 18.77
CA VAL A 242 -2.27 -4.30 18.15
C VAL A 242 -3.39 -3.65 17.34
N GLU A 243 -4.25 -4.45 16.71
CA GLU A 243 -5.34 -3.98 15.85
C GLU A 243 -6.53 -3.41 16.63
N ALA A 244 -6.77 -3.93 17.83
CA ALA A 244 -7.83 -3.44 18.71
C ALA A 244 -7.51 -2.10 19.41
N LYS A 245 -6.32 -1.51 19.19
CA LYS A 245 -5.87 -0.30 19.89
C LYS A 245 -5.45 0.80 18.94
N ALA A 246 -5.76 2.04 19.32
CA ALA A 246 -5.30 3.23 18.62
C ALA A 246 -4.96 4.32 19.64
N ASP A 247 -3.68 4.55 19.88
CA ASP A 247 -3.20 5.61 20.76
C ASP A 247 -2.06 6.39 20.08
N LEU A 248 -2.38 7.58 19.58
CA LEU A 248 -1.41 8.43 18.89
C LEU A 248 -0.26 8.88 19.80
N LYS A 249 -0.46 8.90 21.13
CA LYS A 249 0.54 9.38 22.09
C LYS A 249 1.75 8.45 22.26
N VAL A 250 1.59 7.18 21.89
CA VAL A 250 2.68 6.20 21.98
C VAL A 250 3.54 6.11 20.70
N TRP A 251 3.25 6.96 19.70
CA TRP A 251 3.94 6.99 18.40
C TRP A 251 5.05 8.04 18.31
#